data_b31fcd538168bf3a97cab9ba6facbb29
#
_entry.id   b31fcd538168bf3a97cab9ba6facbb29
#
_cell.length_a   1.000
_cell.length_b   1.000
_cell.length_c   1.000
_cell.angle_alpha   90.00
_cell.angle_beta   90.00
_cell.angle_gamma   90.00
#
_symmetry.space_group_name_H-M   'P 1'
#
loop_
_entity.id
_entity.type
_entity.pdbx_description
1 polymer ?
#
loop_
_entity_poly.entity_id
_entity_poly.type
_entity_poly.pdbx_seq_one_letter_code
_entity_poly.pdbx_strand_id
1 'polypeptide(L)'
;MLTWDDDATPTALQPRLQQVTDLPRHAAAGIAALKTEDVPLVAPTKSAPQATNADTRQRRVNAADKRIINGQTDVNQLVPFKYKWAWEKYLATCANHWMPQEVNMTRDIALWKDPNGLTEDERRIVKRNLGFFVTADSLAANNIVLGTYRHITAPECRQFLLRQALEEAIHTHAYQYIVESLGLDESEIFNAYHEVQSIRDKDEFLIPFIDAIMDPQFVTGTPEADQTLLKSLIVFACLMEGLFFYVGFTQILALGRQNKMTGAAEQYQYILRDESMHCNFGID
;
A
#
# COMPACT_ATOMS: atom_id res chain seq x y z
N MET A 1 -2.06 0.95 -21.08
CA MET A 1 -0.89 0.26 -21.65
C MET A 1 0.35 1.06 -21.26
N LEU A 2 1.00 0.67 -20.17
CA LEU A 2 2.26 1.27 -19.73
C LEU A 2 3.39 0.47 -20.37
N THR A 3 4.01 1.02 -21.40
CA THR A 3 5.25 0.50 -21.97
C THR A 3 6.41 1.22 -21.31
N TRP A 4 7.27 0.46 -20.66
CA TRP A 4 8.57 0.92 -20.20
C TRP A 4 9.56 0.72 -21.33
N ASP A 5 9.66 1.70 -22.25
CA ASP A 5 10.71 1.75 -23.26
C ASP A 5 11.80 2.70 -22.79
N ASP A 6 12.88 2.15 -22.23
CA ASP A 6 14.09 2.87 -21.79
C ASP A 6 15.02 3.29 -22.94
N ASP A 7 14.62 3.15 -24.22
CA ASP A 7 15.47 3.46 -25.40
C ASP A 7 14.94 4.62 -26.26
N ALA A 8 14.39 5.66 -25.65
CA ALA A 8 14.12 6.89 -26.37
C ALA A 8 15.18 7.96 -26.06
N THR A 9 16.18 8.10 -26.95
CA THR A 9 17.08 9.27 -26.99
C THR A 9 16.27 10.57 -26.92
N PRO A 10 16.61 11.50 -26.03
CA PRO A 10 15.83 12.73 -25.85
C PRO A 10 16.01 13.66 -27.05
N THR A 11 15.04 13.67 -27.94
CA THR A 11 14.91 14.78 -28.90
C THR A 11 14.34 15.95 -28.14
N ALA A 12 15.12 17.01 -28.05
CA ALA A 12 14.83 18.23 -27.33
C ALA A 12 13.50 18.87 -27.78
N LEU A 13 12.49 18.75 -26.95
CA LEU A 13 11.36 19.68 -26.88
C LEU A 13 11.45 20.37 -25.53
N GLN A 14 12.11 21.52 -25.51
CA GLN A 14 12.03 22.44 -24.38
C GLN A 14 10.60 23.00 -24.30
N PRO A 15 9.84 22.72 -23.23
CA PRO A 15 8.67 23.52 -22.97
C PRO A 15 9.16 24.89 -22.54
N ARG A 16 8.81 25.96 -23.31
CA ARG A 16 8.91 27.31 -22.85
C ARG A 16 8.13 27.44 -21.55
N LEU A 17 8.85 27.60 -20.45
CA LEU A 17 8.30 28.16 -19.22
C LEU A 17 7.80 29.58 -19.55
N GLN A 18 6.52 29.72 -19.80
CA GLN A 18 5.88 31.03 -19.72
C GLN A 18 5.97 31.44 -18.26
N GLN A 19 6.72 32.50 -18.01
CA GLN A 19 6.73 33.22 -16.74
C GLN A 19 5.30 33.66 -16.45
N VAL A 20 4.65 33.07 -15.47
CA VAL A 20 3.42 33.58 -14.87
C VAL A 20 3.83 34.79 -14.02
N THR A 21 3.83 35.98 -14.62
CA THR A 21 4.16 37.23 -13.95
C THR A 21 2.96 38.00 -13.44
N ASP A 22 1.78 37.38 -13.30
CA ASP A 22 0.59 38.07 -12.79
C ASP A 22 -0.14 37.19 -11.73
N LEU A 23 0.44 37.13 -10.53
CA LEU A 23 -0.31 36.87 -9.30
C LEU A 23 -0.62 38.22 -8.63
N PRO A 24 -1.89 38.48 -8.25
CA PRO A 24 -2.25 39.74 -7.60
C PRO A 24 -1.55 39.87 -6.25
N ARG A 25 -0.88 40.99 -6.03
CA ARG A 25 -0.14 41.36 -4.80
C ARG A 25 -1.05 41.70 -3.61
N HIS A 26 -2.14 40.98 -3.35
CA HIS A 26 -3.06 41.31 -2.25
C HIS A 26 -3.24 40.20 -1.20
N ALA A 27 -2.24 39.34 -0.98
CA ALA A 27 -2.27 38.38 0.13
C ALA A 27 -1.03 38.43 1.02
N ALA A 28 -0.35 39.55 1.12
CA ALA A 28 0.82 39.73 1.98
C ALA A 28 0.62 40.81 3.06
N ALA A 29 -0.55 40.82 3.70
CA ALA A 29 -0.79 41.66 4.86
C ALA A 29 -1.52 40.81 5.93
N GLY A 30 -0.78 40.23 6.87
CA GLY A 30 -1.40 39.53 7.99
C GLY A 30 -0.54 38.54 8.76
N ILE A 31 0.77 38.59 8.68
CA ILE A 31 1.61 37.95 9.70
C ILE A 31 2.25 39.06 10.52
N ALA A 32 1.46 39.58 11.47
CA ALA A 32 1.99 40.46 12.51
C ALA A 32 2.87 39.62 13.43
N ALA A 33 4.07 40.13 13.68
CA ALA A 33 5.07 39.59 14.56
C ALA A 33 4.50 39.19 15.94
N LEU A 34 4.50 37.91 16.23
CA LEU A 34 4.39 37.40 17.58
C LEU A 34 5.69 37.74 18.29
N LYS A 35 5.61 38.68 19.26
CA LYS A 35 6.70 38.99 20.18
C LYS A 35 6.98 37.72 20.99
N THR A 36 8.22 37.24 20.93
CA THR A 36 8.76 36.24 21.82
C THR A 36 8.87 36.87 23.22
N GLU A 37 7.96 36.48 24.13
CA GLU A 37 8.15 36.72 25.55
C GLU A 37 9.15 35.71 26.07
N ASP A 38 10.09 36.23 26.90
CA ASP A 38 11.16 35.50 27.52
C ASP A 38 10.67 34.35 28.39
N VAL A 39 10.93 33.11 27.97
CA VAL A 39 10.77 31.92 28.82
C VAL A 39 12.08 31.75 29.61
N PRO A 40 12.06 31.69 30.96
CA PRO A 40 13.27 31.52 31.76
C PRO A 40 13.95 30.19 31.46
N LEU A 41 15.24 30.22 31.12
CA LEU A 41 16.12 29.05 31.01
C LEU A 41 16.20 28.33 32.38
N VAL A 42 15.58 27.15 32.46
CA VAL A 42 15.80 26.23 33.57
C VAL A 42 17.13 25.53 33.35
N ALA A 43 18.06 25.70 34.30
CA ALA A 43 19.39 25.11 34.32
C ALA A 43 19.34 23.56 34.27
N PRO A 44 20.30 22.90 33.62
CA PRO A 44 20.29 21.43 33.48
C PRO A 44 20.62 20.77 34.82
N THR A 45 19.69 19.98 35.32
CA THR A 45 19.93 19.05 36.42
C THR A 45 20.79 17.88 35.98
N LYS A 46 21.72 17.52 36.84
CA LYS A 46 22.80 16.54 36.76
C LYS A 46 22.51 15.26 35.97
N SER A 47 23.52 14.92 35.18
CA SER A 47 23.73 13.68 34.44
C SER A 47 23.45 12.39 35.22
N ALA A 48 22.62 11.53 34.68
CA ALA A 48 22.55 10.12 35.01
C ALA A 48 23.73 9.34 34.39
N PRO A 49 24.18 8.23 34.97
CA PRO A 49 25.43 7.57 34.60
C PRO A 49 25.40 7.02 33.18
N GLN A 50 26.49 7.24 32.44
CA GLN A 50 26.73 6.68 31.11
C GLN A 50 26.79 5.17 31.22
N ALA A 51 25.82 4.49 30.55
CA ALA A 51 25.94 3.08 30.24
C ALA A 51 26.94 2.91 29.10
N THR A 52 27.90 2.05 29.32
CA THR A 52 29.01 1.72 28.41
C THR A 52 28.51 1.15 27.06
N ASN A 53 29.09 1.70 26.01
CA ASN A 53 28.91 1.28 24.61
C ASN A 53 29.31 -0.18 24.40
N ALA A 54 28.37 -1.09 24.33
CA ALA A 54 28.53 -2.39 23.67
C ALA A 54 27.17 -3.07 23.50
N ASP A 55 26.26 -2.52 22.74
CA ASP A 55 25.19 -3.25 22.04
C ASP A 55 24.20 -2.29 21.34
N THR A 56 24.69 -1.37 20.52
CA THR A 56 23.85 -0.47 19.72
C THR A 56 23.55 -1.05 18.33
N ARG A 57 23.67 -2.37 18.13
CA ARG A 57 23.23 -3.00 16.90
C ARG A 57 21.73 -3.20 16.93
N GLN A 58 21.03 -2.25 16.30
CA GLN A 58 19.66 -2.43 15.78
C GLN A 58 18.60 -2.94 16.77
N ARG A 59 18.51 -2.32 17.92
CA ARG A 59 17.31 -2.46 18.73
C ARG A 59 16.17 -1.72 18.02
N ARG A 60 15.15 -2.45 17.57
CA ARG A 60 13.90 -1.88 17.05
C ARG A 60 13.41 -0.83 18.03
N VAL A 61 13.24 0.42 17.57
CA VAL A 61 12.78 1.51 18.43
C VAL A 61 11.34 1.19 18.85
N ASN A 62 11.12 0.94 20.12
CA ASN A 62 9.78 0.76 20.64
C ASN A 62 9.00 2.08 20.51
N ALA A 63 7.79 2.03 19.93
CA ALA A 63 6.94 3.19 19.75
C ALA A 63 6.68 3.95 21.08
N ALA A 64 6.63 3.23 22.20
CA ALA A 64 6.51 3.81 23.54
C ALA A 64 7.72 4.66 23.96
N ASP A 65 8.89 4.43 23.37
CA ASP A 65 10.11 5.20 23.66
C ASP A 65 10.19 6.49 22.82
N LYS A 66 9.35 6.62 21.80
CA LYS A 66 9.21 7.83 20.98
C LYS A 66 8.29 8.83 21.69
N ARG A 67 8.84 9.70 22.52
CA ARG A 67 8.09 10.73 23.25
C ARG A 67 7.69 11.93 22.38
N ILE A 68 7.22 11.74 21.18
CA ILE A 68 6.70 12.82 20.34
C ILE A 68 5.24 13.12 20.68
N ILE A 69 4.50 12.12 21.20
CA ILE A 69 3.13 12.28 21.68
C ILE A 69 3.15 11.99 23.17
N ASN A 70 2.65 12.94 23.96
CA ASN A 70 2.42 12.71 25.38
C ASN A 70 1.47 11.52 25.53
N GLY A 71 1.88 10.43 26.16
CA GLY A 71 1.07 9.23 26.34
C GLY A 71 -0.24 9.43 27.13
N GLN A 72 -0.50 10.65 27.58
CA GLN A 72 -1.75 11.05 28.23
C GLN A 72 -2.72 11.76 27.28
N THR A 73 -2.30 12.09 26.07
CA THR A 73 -3.15 12.77 25.09
C THR A 73 -3.70 11.75 24.10
N ASP A 74 -4.99 11.52 24.15
CA ASP A 74 -5.69 10.76 23.11
C ASP A 74 -5.79 11.63 21.85
N VAL A 75 -5.05 11.25 20.80
CA VAL A 75 -5.05 11.95 19.51
C VAL A 75 -6.46 12.02 18.91
N ASN A 76 -7.32 11.05 19.21
CA ASN A 76 -8.72 11.02 18.76
C ASN A 76 -9.55 12.18 19.36
N GLN A 77 -9.10 12.78 20.46
CA GLN A 77 -9.76 13.92 21.09
C GLN A 77 -9.33 15.26 20.50
N LEU A 78 -8.22 15.32 19.76
CA LEU A 78 -7.68 16.55 19.20
C LEU A 78 -8.39 17.02 17.94
N VAL A 79 -9.09 16.12 17.23
CA VAL A 79 -9.74 16.43 15.96
C VAL A 79 -11.19 15.90 15.96
N PRO A 80 -12.19 16.76 15.73
CA PRO A 80 -13.58 16.34 15.63
C PRO A 80 -13.87 15.70 14.27
N PHE A 81 -13.46 14.47 14.06
CA PHE A 81 -13.78 13.72 12.85
C PHE A 81 -15.28 13.37 12.79
N LYS A 82 -15.88 13.58 11.62
CA LYS A 82 -17.28 13.19 11.37
C LYS A 82 -17.41 11.67 11.36
N TYR A 83 -16.43 10.97 10.79
CA TYR A 83 -16.40 9.51 10.67
C TYR A 83 -15.27 8.93 11.53
N LYS A 84 -15.49 8.94 12.83
CA LYS A 84 -14.51 8.47 13.82
C LYS A 84 -14.07 7.02 13.57
N TRP A 85 -14.99 6.16 13.10
CA TRP A 85 -14.71 4.78 12.74
C TRP A 85 -13.60 4.66 11.65
N ALA A 86 -13.62 5.52 10.64
CA ALA A 86 -12.61 5.53 9.58
C ALA A 86 -11.23 5.95 10.12
N TRP A 87 -11.20 6.90 11.05
CA TRP A 87 -9.98 7.29 11.73
C TRP A 87 -9.40 6.16 12.59
N GLU A 88 -10.24 5.45 13.34
CA GLU A 88 -9.83 4.30 14.14
C GLU A 88 -9.25 3.18 13.26
N LYS A 89 -9.86 2.90 12.11
CA LYS A 89 -9.33 1.95 11.12
C LYS A 89 -7.99 2.41 10.54
N TYR A 90 -7.86 3.70 10.20
CA TYR A 90 -6.58 4.26 9.78
C TYR A 90 -5.46 4.04 10.83
N LEU A 91 -5.73 4.32 12.09
CA LEU A 91 -4.76 4.08 13.16
C LEU A 91 -4.42 2.59 13.31
N ALA A 92 -5.38 1.71 13.13
CA ALA A 92 -5.16 0.26 13.18
C ALA A 92 -4.23 -0.20 12.06
N THR A 93 -4.39 0.30 10.82
CA THR A 93 -3.46 -0.01 9.72
C THR A 93 -2.07 0.55 9.97
N CYS A 94 -1.96 1.77 10.53
CA CYS A 94 -0.66 2.36 10.88
C CYS A 94 0.10 1.56 11.94
N ALA A 95 -0.61 0.84 12.81
CA ALA A 95 0.01 -0.06 13.79
C ALA A 95 0.57 -1.34 13.15
N ASN A 96 0.07 -1.72 11.98
CA ASN A 96 0.53 -2.85 11.20
C ASN A 96 1.68 -2.41 10.28
N HIS A 97 2.92 -2.59 10.72
CA HIS A 97 4.10 -2.19 9.96
C HIS A 97 5.02 -3.38 9.74
N TRP A 98 5.28 -3.68 8.48
CA TRP A 98 6.19 -4.74 8.07
C TRP A 98 6.82 -4.37 6.72
N MET A 99 7.92 -5.03 6.37
CA MET A 99 8.59 -4.87 5.07
C MET A 99 9.02 -6.24 4.54
N PRO A 100 8.92 -6.47 3.23
CA PRO A 100 9.25 -7.76 2.62
C PRO A 100 10.65 -8.27 2.94
N GLN A 101 11.64 -7.38 3.00
CA GLN A 101 13.05 -7.73 3.25
C GLN A 101 13.29 -8.24 4.68
N GLU A 102 12.36 -8.06 5.60
CA GLU A 102 12.45 -8.58 6.97
C GLU A 102 12.16 -10.08 7.03
N VAL A 103 11.55 -10.64 5.97
CA VAL A 103 11.19 -12.06 5.89
C VAL A 103 12.35 -12.87 5.30
N ASN A 104 12.71 -13.97 5.98
CA ASN A 104 13.82 -14.83 5.56
C ASN A 104 13.36 -15.84 4.49
N MET A 105 13.89 -15.69 3.27
CA MET A 105 13.59 -16.56 2.12
C MET A 105 14.58 -17.72 1.92
N THR A 106 15.62 -17.88 2.76
CA THR A 106 16.69 -18.85 2.55
C THR A 106 16.17 -20.29 2.39
N ARG A 107 15.17 -20.66 3.18
CA ARG A 107 14.57 -22.00 3.13
C ARG A 107 13.76 -22.21 1.85
N ASP A 108 13.02 -21.19 1.42
CA ASP A 108 12.22 -21.24 0.19
C ASP A 108 13.11 -21.32 -1.04
N ILE A 109 14.21 -20.57 -1.05
CA ILE A 109 15.25 -20.64 -2.10
C ILE A 109 15.83 -22.05 -2.20
N ALA A 110 16.18 -22.67 -1.08
CA ALA A 110 16.71 -24.01 -1.07
C ALA A 110 15.69 -25.02 -1.60
N LEU A 111 14.44 -24.93 -1.14
CA LEU A 111 13.33 -25.79 -1.56
C LEU A 111 13.02 -25.61 -3.07
N TRP A 112 13.06 -24.38 -3.57
CA TRP A 112 12.82 -24.06 -4.99
C TRP A 112 13.89 -24.65 -5.89
N LYS A 113 15.17 -24.62 -5.46
CA LYS A 113 16.30 -25.14 -6.20
C LYS A 113 16.42 -26.66 -6.15
N ASP A 114 15.84 -27.32 -5.16
CA ASP A 114 15.81 -28.76 -5.06
C ASP A 114 14.85 -29.36 -6.13
N PRO A 115 15.33 -30.21 -7.05
CA PRO A 115 14.48 -30.87 -8.04
C PRO A 115 13.33 -31.69 -7.42
N ASN A 116 13.50 -32.17 -6.19
CA ASN A 116 12.51 -32.96 -5.45
C ASN A 116 11.77 -32.15 -4.38
N GLY A 117 12.06 -30.87 -4.26
CA GLY A 117 11.52 -29.99 -3.21
C GLY A 117 10.04 -29.69 -3.39
N LEU A 118 9.65 -29.32 -4.61
CA LEU A 118 8.29 -29.04 -5.01
C LEU A 118 7.91 -29.83 -6.25
N THR A 119 6.65 -30.27 -6.33
CA THR A 119 6.10 -30.86 -7.56
C THR A 119 5.93 -29.80 -8.64
N GLU A 120 5.79 -30.22 -9.90
CA GLU A 120 5.50 -29.31 -11.01
C GLU A 120 4.18 -28.54 -10.82
N ASP A 121 3.18 -29.17 -10.22
CA ASP A 121 1.91 -28.50 -9.91
C ASP A 121 2.08 -27.42 -8.83
N GLU A 122 2.85 -27.69 -7.79
CA GLU A 122 3.16 -26.72 -6.73
C GLU A 122 3.95 -25.51 -7.29
N ARG A 123 4.94 -25.77 -8.15
CA ARG A 123 5.70 -24.70 -8.84
C ARG A 123 4.78 -23.88 -9.73
N ARG A 124 3.89 -24.53 -10.47
CA ARG A 124 2.90 -23.85 -11.32
C ARG A 124 1.94 -22.99 -10.49
N ILE A 125 1.49 -23.47 -9.30
CA ILE A 125 0.64 -22.72 -8.39
C ILE A 125 1.38 -21.45 -7.95
N VAL A 126 2.63 -21.55 -7.48
CA VAL A 126 3.41 -20.39 -7.03
C VAL A 126 3.56 -19.36 -8.16
N LYS A 127 3.98 -19.77 -9.35
CA LYS A 127 4.17 -18.87 -10.49
C LYS A 127 2.89 -18.17 -10.92
N ARG A 128 1.78 -18.90 -11.07
CA ARG A 128 0.48 -18.31 -11.47
C ARG A 128 -0.10 -17.42 -10.40
N ASN A 129 0.11 -17.75 -9.15
CA ASN A 129 -0.31 -16.96 -8.01
C ASN A 129 0.42 -15.59 -8.01
N LEU A 130 1.74 -15.60 -8.11
CA LEU A 130 2.53 -14.38 -8.24
C LEU A 130 2.13 -13.57 -9.47
N GLY A 131 1.95 -14.23 -10.62
CA GLY A 131 1.53 -13.58 -11.87
C GLY A 131 0.16 -12.90 -11.79
N PHE A 132 -0.74 -13.39 -10.93
CA PHE A 132 -2.00 -12.71 -10.64
C PHE A 132 -1.78 -11.47 -9.76
N PHE A 133 -1.08 -11.62 -8.62
CA PHE A 133 -0.97 -10.55 -7.63
C PHE A 133 -0.13 -9.36 -8.09
N VAL A 134 0.96 -9.57 -8.85
CA VAL A 134 1.78 -8.45 -9.35
C VAL A 134 0.98 -7.48 -10.23
N THR A 135 -0.09 -7.93 -10.87
CA THR A 135 -0.99 -7.09 -11.67
C THR A 135 -2.14 -6.55 -10.82
N ALA A 136 -2.74 -7.42 -10.01
CA ALA A 136 -3.94 -7.12 -9.25
C ALA A 136 -3.74 -5.97 -8.26
N ASP A 137 -2.67 -5.98 -7.47
CA ASP A 137 -2.39 -4.91 -6.50
C ASP A 137 -2.09 -3.56 -7.19
N SER A 138 -1.50 -3.60 -8.38
CA SER A 138 -1.33 -2.40 -9.21
C SER A 138 -2.68 -1.84 -9.68
N LEU A 139 -3.64 -2.70 -10.02
CA LEU A 139 -5.01 -2.28 -10.34
C LEU A 139 -5.72 -1.71 -9.11
N ALA A 140 -5.55 -2.31 -7.92
CA ALA A 140 -6.08 -1.80 -6.66
C ALA A 140 -5.54 -0.40 -6.35
N ALA A 141 -4.22 -0.23 -6.39
CA ALA A 141 -3.57 1.06 -6.18
C ALA A 141 -4.07 2.14 -7.16
N ASN A 142 -4.20 1.81 -8.45
CA ASN A 142 -4.73 2.72 -9.45
C ASN A 142 -6.20 3.07 -9.18
N ASN A 143 -7.03 2.10 -8.83
CA ASN A 143 -8.43 2.35 -8.45
C ASN A 143 -8.52 3.29 -7.24
N ILE A 144 -7.69 3.11 -6.23
CA ILE A 144 -7.67 3.96 -5.04
C ILE A 144 -7.24 5.38 -5.41
N VAL A 145 -6.06 5.54 -6.01
CA VAL A 145 -5.40 6.85 -6.18
C VAL A 145 -6.04 7.67 -7.29
N LEU A 146 -6.30 7.05 -8.44
CA LEU A 146 -6.78 7.75 -9.63
C LEU A 146 -8.31 7.80 -9.73
N GLY A 147 -8.99 6.79 -9.19
CA GLY A 147 -10.45 6.68 -9.20
C GLY A 147 -11.09 7.16 -7.90
N THR A 148 -11.08 6.31 -6.88
CA THR A 148 -11.87 6.46 -5.65
C THR A 148 -11.53 7.72 -4.85
N TYR A 149 -10.25 8.00 -4.63
CA TYR A 149 -9.78 9.05 -3.71
C TYR A 149 -10.37 10.43 -4.03
N ARG A 150 -10.51 10.79 -5.28
CA ARG A 150 -11.03 12.12 -5.68
C ARG A 150 -12.51 12.32 -5.36
N HIS A 151 -13.27 11.23 -5.25
CA HIS A 151 -14.71 11.25 -4.99
C HIS A 151 -15.04 11.22 -3.49
N ILE A 152 -14.10 10.75 -2.67
CA ILE A 152 -14.25 10.71 -1.22
C ILE A 152 -13.82 12.05 -0.63
N THR A 153 -14.71 12.71 0.11
CA THR A 153 -14.48 14.06 0.66
C THR A 153 -14.14 14.06 2.15
N ALA A 154 -14.50 13.01 2.89
CA ALA A 154 -14.21 12.90 4.32
C ALA A 154 -12.70 12.75 4.57
N PRO A 155 -12.07 13.65 5.33
CA PRO A 155 -10.61 13.62 5.54
C PRO A 155 -10.11 12.31 6.14
N GLU A 156 -10.82 11.76 7.11
CA GLU A 156 -10.51 10.50 7.78
C GLU A 156 -10.55 9.31 6.82
N CYS A 157 -11.52 9.25 5.92
CA CYS A 157 -11.59 8.22 4.87
C CYS A 157 -10.43 8.39 3.87
N ARG A 158 -10.08 9.63 3.52
CA ARG A 158 -8.93 9.91 2.65
C ARG A 158 -7.61 9.48 3.27
N GLN A 159 -7.45 9.66 4.58
CA GLN A 159 -6.24 9.17 5.27
C GLN A 159 -6.12 7.65 5.19
N PHE A 160 -7.24 6.93 5.35
CA PHE A 160 -7.26 5.49 5.20
C PHE A 160 -6.89 5.07 3.76
N LEU A 161 -7.51 5.67 2.75
CA LEU A 161 -7.24 5.35 1.33
C LEU A 161 -5.78 5.59 0.94
N LEU A 162 -5.13 6.66 1.47
CA LEU A 162 -3.70 6.89 1.25
C LEU A 162 -2.85 5.81 1.92
N ARG A 163 -3.24 5.37 3.10
CA ARG A 163 -2.55 4.27 3.79
C ARG A 163 -2.73 2.95 3.04
N GLN A 164 -3.93 2.63 2.60
CA GLN A 164 -4.23 1.46 1.78
C GLN A 164 -3.38 1.47 0.49
N ALA A 165 -3.33 2.58 -0.25
CA ALA A 165 -2.50 2.68 -1.44
C ALA A 165 -1.00 2.47 -1.17
N LEU A 166 -0.49 2.85 0.01
CA LEU A 166 0.87 2.54 0.43
C LEU A 166 1.04 1.04 0.70
N GLU A 167 0.06 0.40 1.31
CA GLU A 167 0.08 -1.05 1.59
C GLU A 167 0.09 -1.85 0.29
N GLU A 168 -0.68 -1.46 -0.73
CA GLU A 168 -0.62 -2.07 -2.08
C GLU A 168 0.78 -1.98 -2.72
N ALA A 169 1.48 -0.87 -2.50
CA ALA A 169 2.87 -0.75 -2.97
C ALA A 169 3.83 -1.67 -2.20
N ILE A 170 3.60 -1.91 -0.91
CA ILE A 170 4.36 -2.88 -0.10
C ILE A 170 4.05 -4.30 -0.56
N HIS A 171 2.80 -4.62 -0.89
CA HIS A 171 2.38 -5.93 -1.40
C HIS A 171 3.04 -6.21 -2.75
N THR A 172 3.01 -5.26 -3.69
CA THR A 172 3.72 -5.37 -4.98
C THR A 172 5.21 -5.64 -4.77
N HIS A 173 5.85 -4.93 -3.83
CA HIS A 173 7.25 -5.18 -3.47
C HIS A 173 7.45 -6.57 -2.86
N ALA A 174 6.50 -7.08 -2.08
CA ALA A 174 6.59 -8.43 -1.52
C ALA A 174 6.60 -9.51 -2.60
N TYR A 175 5.72 -9.40 -3.60
CA TYR A 175 5.69 -10.33 -4.72
C TYR A 175 6.98 -10.26 -5.55
N GLN A 176 7.46 -9.05 -5.84
CA GLN A 176 8.74 -8.87 -6.52
C GLN A 176 9.89 -9.48 -5.72
N TYR A 177 9.94 -9.25 -4.41
CA TYR A 177 10.96 -9.83 -3.54
C TYR A 177 10.94 -11.36 -3.54
N ILE A 178 9.75 -11.99 -3.62
CA ILE A 178 9.62 -13.45 -3.77
C ILE A 178 10.14 -13.88 -5.15
N VAL A 179 9.75 -13.22 -6.23
CA VAL A 179 10.19 -13.52 -7.61
C VAL A 179 11.71 -13.48 -7.72
N GLU A 180 12.33 -12.40 -7.25
CA GLU A 180 13.79 -12.22 -7.25
C GLU A 180 14.49 -13.25 -6.36
N SER A 181 13.99 -13.50 -5.15
CA SER A 181 14.57 -14.46 -4.21
C SER A 181 14.60 -15.87 -4.77
N LEU A 182 13.56 -16.30 -5.47
CA LEU A 182 13.46 -17.61 -6.08
C LEU A 182 14.21 -17.70 -7.43
N GLY A 183 14.61 -16.58 -8.00
CA GLY A 183 15.23 -16.50 -9.33
C GLY A 183 14.26 -16.92 -10.44
N LEU A 184 13.01 -16.48 -10.35
CA LEU A 184 12.00 -16.73 -11.37
C LEU A 184 12.27 -15.85 -12.60
N ASP A 185 11.81 -16.29 -13.76
CA ASP A 185 11.77 -15.44 -14.95
C ASP A 185 10.71 -14.36 -14.78
N GLU A 186 11.15 -13.12 -14.61
CA GLU A 186 10.28 -11.97 -14.44
C GLU A 186 9.33 -11.81 -15.63
N SER A 187 9.81 -12.07 -16.85
CA SER A 187 8.96 -11.98 -18.06
C SER A 187 7.81 -12.98 -18.01
N GLU A 188 8.05 -14.21 -17.54
CA GLU A 188 7.00 -15.22 -17.36
C GLU A 188 5.94 -14.75 -16.34
N ILE A 189 6.39 -14.18 -15.22
CA ILE A 189 5.50 -13.75 -14.14
C ILE A 189 4.70 -12.51 -14.54
N PHE A 190 5.37 -11.46 -15.02
CA PHE A 190 4.71 -10.20 -15.36
C PHE A 190 3.83 -10.28 -16.61
N ASN A 191 4.07 -11.25 -17.53
CA ASN A 191 3.21 -11.46 -18.70
C ASN A 191 2.05 -12.45 -18.44
N ALA A 192 1.93 -12.98 -17.22
CA ALA A 192 0.89 -13.97 -16.91
C ALA A 192 -0.53 -13.47 -17.17
N TYR A 193 -0.78 -12.15 -17.02
CA TYR A 193 -2.09 -11.54 -17.35
C TYR A 193 -2.45 -11.59 -18.83
N HIS A 194 -1.46 -11.73 -19.72
CA HIS A 194 -1.70 -11.96 -21.15
C HIS A 194 -1.82 -13.44 -21.50
N GLU A 195 -1.03 -14.29 -20.86
CA GLU A 195 -0.89 -15.69 -21.25
C GLU A 195 -1.87 -16.63 -20.53
N VAL A 196 -2.21 -16.30 -19.28
CA VAL A 196 -3.09 -17.12 -18.45
C VAL A 196 -4.54 -16.63 -18.54
N GLN A 197 -5.39 -17.38 -19.23
CA GLN A 197 -6.79 -17.01 -19.48
C GLN A 197 -7.53 -16.60 -18.20
N SER A 198 -7.39 -17.36 -17.12
CA SER A 198 -8.13 -17.09 -15.86
C SER A 198 -7.66 -15.82 -15.13
N ILE A 199 -6.43 -15.35 -15.38
CA ILE A 199 -5.94 -14.06 -14.87
C ILE A 199 -6.53 -12.95 -15.74
N ARG A 200 -6.41 -13.07 -17.05
CA ARG A 200 -6.98 -12.11 -18.02
C ARG A 200 -8.47 -11.88 -17.80
N ASP A 201 -9.26 -12.96 -17.61
CA ASP A 201 -10.70 -12.85 -17.38
C ASP A 201 -11.03 -12.01 -16.12
N LYS A 202 -10.19 -12.09 -15.07
CA LYS A 202 -10.36 -11.26 -13.88
C LYS A 202 -10.04 -9.80 -14.16
N ASP A 203 -8.94 -9.52 -14.85
CA ASP A 203 -8.54 -8.16 -15.21
C ASP A 203 -9.57 -7.51 -16.14
N GLU A 204 -10.04 -8.24 -17.17
CA GLU A 204 -11.11 -7.79 -18.08
C GLU A 204 -12.43 -7.51 -17.32
N PHE A 205 -12.70 -8.23 -16.25
CA PHE A 205 -13.85 -7.97 -15.38
C PHE A 205 -13.66 -6.70 -14.55
N LEU A 206 -12.46 -6.45 -14.01
CA LEU A 206 -12.19 -5.33 -13.09
C LEU A 206 -12.02 -3.99 -13.81
N ILE A 207 -11.33 -3.97 -14.95
CA ILE A 207 -10.95 -2.73 -15.68
C ILE A 207 -12.12 -1.79 -15.94
N PRO A 208 -13.30 -2.24 -16.40
CA PRO A 208 -14.43 -1.35 -16.67
C PRO A 208 -14.91 -0.54 -15.45
N PHE A 209 -14.75 -1.07 -14.24
CA PHE A 209 -15.14 -0.38 -13.00
C PHE A 209 -14.12 0.70 -12.62
N ILE A 210 -12.83 0.49 -12.94
CA ILE A 210 -11.80 1.50 -12.77
C ILE A 210 -12.02 2.62 -13.77
N ASP A 211 -12.14 2.28 -15.05
CA ASP A 211 -12.27 3.25 -16.15
C ASP A 211 -13.47 4.18 -15.94
N ALA A 212 -14.60 3.60 -15.48
CA ALA A 212 -15.83 4.36 -15.25
C ALA A 212 -15.63 5.52 -14.25
N ILE A 213 -14.87 5.31 -13.17
CA ILE A 213 -14.65 6.33 -12.14
C ILE A 213 -13.38 7.15 -12.35
N MET A 214 -12.48 6.71 -13.23
CA MET A 214 -11.28 7.45 -13.62
C MET A 214 -11.55 8.50 -14.70
N ASP A 215 -12.65 8.42 -15.43
CA ASP A 215 -13.01 9.41 -16.43
C ASP A 215 -12.91 10.84 -15.83
N PRO A 216 -12.12 11.75 -16.41
CA PRO A 216 -11.99 13.12 -15.92
C PRO A 216 -13.33 13.87 -15.82
N GLN A 217 -14.33 13.47 -16.60
CA GLN A 217 -15.67 14.07 -16.61
C GLN A 217 -16.63 13.41 -15.61
N PHE A 218 -16.24 12.28 -15.02
CA PHE A 218 -17.07 11.61 -14.02
C PHE A 218 -17.14 12.44 -12.75
N VAL A 219 -18.36 12.82 -12.36
CA VAL A 219 -18.65 13.61 -11.15
C VAL A 219 -19.79 12.95 -10.40
N THR A 220 -19.62 12.75 -9.11
CA THR A 220 -20.66 12.23 -8.18
C THR A 220 -21.69 13.29 -7.85
N GLY A 221 -22.84 12.88 -7.29
CA GLY A 221 -23.94 13.76 -6.85
C GLY A 221 -25.22 13.60 -7.66
N THR A 222 -25.26 12.69 -8.64
CA THR A 222 -26.50 12.19 -9.22
C THR A 222 -26.70 10.72 -8.85
N PRO A 223 -27.94 10.22 -8.78
CA PRO A 223 -28.20 8.82 -8.43
C PRO A 223 -27.43 7.81 -9.30
N GLU A 224 -27.28 8.08 -10.59
CA GLU A 224 -26.60 7.22 -11.56
C GLU A 224 -25.09 7.22 -11.34
N ALA A 225 -24.49 8.40 -11.11
CA ALA A 225 -23.07 8.54 -10.84
C ALA A 225 -22.71 7.93 -9.47
N ASP A 226 -23.53 8.19 -8.45
CA ASP A 226 -23.33 7.64 -7.11
C ASP A 226 -23.45 6.10 -7.14
N GLN A 227 -24.39 5.54 -7.91
CA GLN A 227 -24.49 4.10 -8.12
C GLN A 227 -23.26 3.53 -8.85
N THR A 228 -22.69 4.27 -9.80
CA THR A 228 -21.48 3.85 -10.50
C THR A 228 -20.28 3.79 -9.56
N LEU A 229 -20.09 4.83 -8.73
CA LEU A 229 -19.07 4.82 -7.70
C LEU A 229 -19.27 3.66 -6.70
N LEU A 230 -20.52 3.48 -6.20
CA LEU A 230 -20.82 2.39 -5.27
C LEU A 230 -20.53 1.01 -5.87
N LYS A 231 -20.85 0.78 -7.14
CA LYS A 231 -20.51 -0.49 -7.83
C LYS A 231 -18.99 -0.71 -7.86
N SER A 232 -18.22 0.32 -8.19
CA SER A 232 -16.75 0.23 -8.17
C SER A 232 -16.23 -0.12 -6.76
N LEU A 233 -16.72 0.55 -5.73
CA LEU A 233 -16.34 0.27 -4.34
C LEU A 233 -16.64 -1.18 -3.94
N ILE A 234 -17.84 -1.68 -4.26
CA ILE A 234 -18.23 -3.07 -3.97
C ILE A 234 -17.34 -4.07 -4.73
N VAL A 235 -17.07 -3.80 -6.01
CA VAL A 235 -16.24 -4.70 -6.84
C VAL A 235 -14.83 -4.77 -6.28
N PHE A 236 -14.23 -3.66 -5.93
CA PHE A 236 -12.86 -3.65 -5.41
C PHE A 236 -12.78 -4.21 -3.98
N ALA A 237 -13.55 -3.67 -3.03
CA ALA A 237 -13.46 -4.08 -1.64
C ALA A 237 -13.98 -5.50 -1.39
N CYS A 238 -15.09 -5.91 -2.03
CA CYS A 238 -15.72 -7.19 -1.73
C CYS A 238 -15.31 -8.31 -2.69
N LEU A 239 -15.23 -8.04 -4.00
CA LEU A 239 -14.92 -9.09 -4.98
C LEU A 239 -13.43 -9.22 -5.22
N MET A 240 -12.69 -8.14 -5.38
CA MET A 240 -11.25 -8.20 -5.61
C MET A 240 -10.52 -8.52 -4.31
N GLU A 241 -10.54 -7.63 -3.34
CA GLU A 241 -9.81 -7.79 -2.07
C GLU A 241 -10.46 -8.84 -1.17
N GLY A 242 -11.79 -8.94 -1.14
CA GLY A 242 -12.54 -9.88 -0.31
C GLY A 242 -12.65 -11.30 -0.86
N LEU A 243 -12.64 -11.52 -2.19
CA LEU A 243 -12.81 -12.83 -2.79
C LEU A 243 -11.59 -13.28 -3.60
N PHE A 244 -11.18 -12.51 -4.62
CA PHE A 244 -10.11 -12.96 -5.53
C PHE A 244 -8.78 -13.10 -4.79
N PHE A 245 -8.46 -12.15 -3.92
CA PHE A 245 -7.24 -12.18 -3.12
C PHE A 245 -7.24 -13.32 -2.12
N TYR A 246 -8.33 -13.54 -1.40
CA TYR A 246 -8.42 -14.63 -0.42
C TYR A 246 -8.28 -16.01 -1.06
N VAL A 247 -8.86 -16.21 -2.25
CA VAL A 247 -8.65 -17.45 -3.02
C VAL A 247 -7.17 -17.62 -3.39
N GLY A 248 -6.51 -16.55 -3.79
CA GLY A 248 -5.07 -16.55 -4.06
C GLY A 248 -4.24 -16.85 -2.81
N PHE A 249 -4.51 -16.17 -1.70
CA PHE A 249 -3.78 -16.37 -0.44
C PHE A 249 -3.84 -17.80 0.06
N THR A 250 -5.02 -18.44 -0.02
CA THR A 250 -5.19 -19.82 0.46
C THR A 250 -4.26 -20.80 -0.24
N GLN A 251 -3.87 -20.56 -1.49
CA GLN A 251 -2.97 -21.44 -2.24
C GLN A 251 -1.56 -21.46 -1.63
N ILE A 252 -1.00 -20.29 -1.37
CA ILE A 252 0.34 -20.17 -0.78
C ILE A 252 0.33 -20.55 0.72
N LEU A 253 -0.70 -20.15 1.44
CA LEU A 253 -0.86 -20.53 2.85
C LEU A 253 -1.03 -22.04 3.02
N ALA A 254 -1.66 -22.73 2.06
CA ALA A 254 -1.76 -24.21 2.07
C ALA A 254 -0.38 -24.87 1.90
N LEU A 255 0.50 -24.32 1.08
CA LEU A 255 1.89 -24.78 0.99
C LEU A 255 2.63 -24.54 2.32
N GLY A 256 2.46 -23.35 2.92
CA GLY A 256 3.02 -23.03 4.23
C GLY A 256 2.62 -24.02 5.33
N ARG A 257 1.35 -24.45 5.36
CA ARG A 257 0.86 -25.47 6.28
C ARG A 257 1.50 -26.85 6.08
N GLN A 258 1.98 -27.13 4.88
CA GLN A 258 2.75 -28.33 4.55
C GLN A 258 4.25 -28.14 4.80
N ASN A 259 4.64 -27.05 5.42
CA ASN A 259 6.03 -26.68 5.67
C ASN A 259 6.85 -26.44 4.38
N LYS A 260 6.17 -26.02 3.31
CA LYS A 260 6.71 -25.63 2.02
C LYS A 260 6.48 -24.14 1.80
N MET A 261 7.41 -23.44 1.13
CA MET A 261 7.31 -22.02 0.84
C MET A 261 6.95 -21.18 2.07
N THR A 262 7.64 -21.42 3.19
CA THR A 262 7.27 -20.85 4.49
C THR A 262 7.56 -19.36 4.59
N GLY A 263 8.60 -18.84 3.91
CA GLY A 263 8.89 -17.41 3.82
C GLY A 263 7.87 -16.69 2.97
N ALA A 264 7.51 -17.24 1.81
CA ALA A 264 6.41 -16.71 1.01
C ALA A 264 5.10 -16.71 1.82
N ALA A 265 4.76 -17.83 2.49
CA ALA A 265 3.57 -17.92 3.31
C ALA A 265 3.55 -16.89 4.46
N GLU A 266 4.69 -16.56 5.07
CA GLU A 266 4.79 -15.52 6.08
C GLU A 266 4.45 -14.14 5.50
N GLN A 267 4.99 -13.78 4.32
CA GLN A 267 4.64 -12.53 3.65
C GLN A 267 3.13 -12.48 3.33
N TYR A 268 2.58 -13.58 2.81
CA TYR A 268 1.14 -13.67 2.52
C TYR A 268 0.25 -13.57 3.78
N GLN A 269 0.74 -13.91 4.97
CA GLN A 269 0.01 -13.66 6.22
C GLN A 269 -0.04 -12.18 6.57
N TYR A 270 1.04 -11.45 6.34
CA TYR A 270 1.05 -9.99 6.54
C TYR A 270 0.12 -9.29 5.54
N ILE A 271 0.20 -9.67 4.25
CA ILE A 271 -0.68 -9.15 3.20
C ILE A 271 -2.15 -9.46 3.53
N LEU A 272 -2.50 -10.71 3.84
CA LEU A 272 -3.86 -11.11 4.22
C LEU A 272 -4.42 -10.27 5.37
N ARG A 273 -3.60 -9.87 6.33
CA ARG A 273 -4.02 -9.01 7.44
C ARG A 273 -4.34 -7.60 6.96
N ASP A 274 -3.52 -7.05 6.07
CA ASP A 274 -3.77 -5.74 5.47
C ASP A 274 -5.04 -5.76 4.63
N GLU A 275 -5.20 -6.75 3.76
CA GLU A 275 -6.39 -6.94 2.92
C GLU A 275 -7.68 -7.15 3.72
N SER A 276 -7.58 -7.78 4.90
CA SER A 276 -8.73 -7.89 5.80
C SER A 276 -9.19 -6.53 6.31
N MET A 277 -8.26 -5.60 6.55
CA MET A 277 -8.59 -4.23 6.94
C MET A 277 -9.14 -3.42 5.77
N HIS A 278 -8.61 -3.60 4.56
CA HIS A 278 -9.08 -2.96 3.33
C HIS A 278 -10.53 -3.36 3.04
N CYS A 279 -10.81 -4.65 2.98
CA CYS A 279 -12.15 -5.19 2.76
C CYS A 279 -13.15 -4.67 3.80
N ASN A 280 -12.80 -4.72 5.09
CA ASN A 280 -13.66 -4.22 6.16
C ASN A 280 -13.89 -2.71 6.09
N PHE A 281 -12.91 -1.92 5.66
CA PHE A 281 -13.10 -0.49 5.47
C PHE A 281 -14.05 -0.20 4.31
N GLY A 282 -13.91 -0.93 3.21
CA GLY A 282 -14.76 -0.74 2.04
C GLY A 282 -16.21 -1.18 2.25
N ILE A 283 -16.46 -2.10 3.20
CA ILE A 283 -17.81 -2.54 3.57
C ILE A 283 -18.53 -1.46 4.43
N ASP A 284 -17.84 -0.80 5.35
CA ASP A 284 -18.37 0.24 6.24
C ASP A 284 -18.57 1.58 5.54
#